data_8fe132bee76b42f3e387804c03ec46f1
#
_entry.id   8fe132bee76b42f3e387804c03ec46f1
#
_cell.length_a   1.000
_cell.length_b   1.000
_cell.length_c   1.000
_cell.angle_alpha   90.00
_cell.angle_beta   90.00
_cell.angle_gamma   90.00
#
_symmetry.space_group_name_H-M   'P 1'
#
loop_
_entity.id
_entity.type
_entity.pdbx_description
1 polymer ?
#
loop_
_entity_poly.entity_id
_entity_poly.type
_entity_poly.pdbx_seq_one_letter_code
_entity_poly.pdbx_strand_id
1 'polypeptide(L)'
;MATLIDSPEFIANEIYQIQQTDPVEGAGAGASFSGIGVSNEPHQQLANRTAFLYGRQNTNIANIGALQSFVAGFTGSLKTAGYLKIPLTDVSRGPMIVIIQWGYYVLAQQSILNDTQYTVSWPISFPNAILLPPLATNVYYLTAGGTTAASVVSYGVSSATFVLDVPGTLLQKAGLGSEQSNGFSWLAIGY
;
A
#
# COMPACT_ATOMS: atom_id res chain seq x y z
N MET A 1 43.92 28.74 9.39
CA MET A 1 43.53 27.42 8.85
C MET A 1 42.70 27.67 7.62
N ALA A 2 43.11 27.13 6.48
CA ALA A 2 42.26 27.14 5.29
C ALA A 2 41.10 26.19 5.52
N THR A 3 39.88 26.66 5.33
CA THR A 3 38.67 25.82 5.40
C THR A 3 38.55 25.07 4.08
N LEU A 4 38.56 23.74 4.11
CA LEU A 4 38.22 22.94 2.95
C LEU A 4 36.75 23.17 2.61
N ILE A 5 36.51 23.48 1.34
CA ILE A 5 35.14 23.67 0.85
C ILE A 5 34.64 22.32 0.34
N ASP A 6 33.64 21.78 1.03
CA ASP A 6 32.98 20.55 0.56
C ASP A 6 32.18 20.84 -0.69
N SER A 7 32.38 20.04 -1.71
CA SER A 7 31.60 20.06 -2.94
C SER A 7 30.87 18.72 -3.11
N PRO A 8 29.59 18.72 -3.50
CA PRO A 8 28.86 17.48 -3.75
C PRO A 8 29.30 16.81 -5.06
N GLU A 9 30.15 17.47 -5.85
CA GLU A 9 30.64 16.90 -7.12
C GLU A 9 31.87 16.03 -6.84
N PHE A 10 31.73 14.77 -7.14
CA PHE A 10 32.81 13.78 -7.11
C PHE A 10 33.05 13.24 -8.50
N ILE A 11 34.23 13.51 -9.07
CA ILE A 11 34.64 12.99 -10.36
C ILE A 11 35.58 11.81 -10.13
N ALA A 12 35.06 10.60 -10.35
CA ALA A 12 35.72 9.35 -9.96
C ALA A 12 37.08 9.11 -10.65
N ASN A 13 37.32 9.78 -11.76
CA ASN A 13 38.52 9.56 -12.57
C ASN A 13 39.62 10.60 -12.34
N GLU A 14 39.43 11.57 -11.44
CA GLU A 14 40.33 12.67 -11.21
C GLU A 14 40.96 12.67 -9.81
N ILE A 15 41.20 11.51 -9.24
CA ILE A 15 41.91 11.43 -7.96
C ILE A 15 43.39 11.69 -8.23
N TYR A 16 43.82 12.90 -7.85
CA TYR A 16 45.22 13.24 -7.97
C TYR A 16 46.06 12.43 -6.98
N GLN A 17 47.08 11.76 -7.47
CA GLN A 17 48.09 11.08 -6.64
C GLN A 17 49.31 12.00 -6.51
N ILE A 18 49.67 12.41 -5.31
CA ILE A 18 50.90 13.15 -5.06
C ILE A 18 52.06 12.27 -5.45
N GLN A 19 52.86 12.73 -6.42
CA GLN A 19 54.10 12.07 -6.82
C GLN A 19 55.27 12.64 -6.05
N GLN A 20 56.36 11.87 -5.94
CA GLN A 20 57.57 12.30 -5.22
C GLN A 20 58.17 13.58 -5.80
N THR A 21 57.89 13.88 -7.07
CA THR A 21 58.38 15.06 -7.81
C THR A 21 57.46 16.29 -7.69
N ASP A 22 56.28 16.12 -7.10
CA ASP A 22 55.35 17.22 -6.98
C ASP A 22 55.90 18.27 -5.98
N PRO A 23 55.92 19.54 -6.37
CA PRO A 23 56.42 20.58 -5.49
C PRO A 23 55.50 20.72 -4.27
N VAL A 24 56.06 20.56 -3.09
CA VAL A 24 55.37 20.92 -1.83
C VAL A 24 55.46 22.40 -1.66
N GLU A 25 54.53 23.15 -2.21
CA GLU A 25 54.48 24.60 -2.00
C GLU A 25 53.98 24.90 -0.59
N GLY A 26 54.89 25.26 0.30
CA GLY A 26 54.55 25.89 1.56
C GLY A 26 54.19 27.36 1.33
N ALA A 27 53.27 27.91 2.07
CA ALA A 27 53.01 29.34 2.05
C ALA A 27 54.27 30.08 2.45
N GLY A 28 54.90 30.82 1.52
CA GLY A 28 55.96 31.77 1.85
C GLY A 28 55.47 32.83 2.85
N ALA A 29 56.41 33.39 3.66
CA ALA A 29 56.09 34.44 4.60
C ALA A 29 55.44 35.65 3.89
N GLY A 30 54.16 35.92 4.14
CA GLY A 30 53.42 37.03 3.52
C GLY A 30 52.48 36.64 2.38
N ALA A 31 52.47 35.42 1.93
CA ALA A 31 51.45 34.94 0.96
C ALA A 31 50.12 34.70 1.67
N SER A 32 49.04 35.23 1.12
CA SER A 32 47.71 34.83 1.56
C SER A 32 47.52 33.38 1.19
N PHE A 33 47.24 32.56 2.17
CA PHE A 33 47.05 31.11 2.01
C PHE A 33 45.80 30.85 1.17
N SER A 34 45.97 30.66 -0.13
CA SER A 34 44.82 30.43 -1.01
C SER A 34 44.22 29.03 -0.83
N GLY A 35 44.89 28.16 -0.09
CA GLY A 35 44.46 26.78 0.12
C GLY A 35 44.59 25.87 -1.12
N ILE A 36 45.15 26.40 -2.20
CA ILE A 36 45.30 25.71 -3.49
C ILE A 36 46.77 25.30 -3.64
N GLY A 37 47.24 24.41 -2.81
CA GLY A 37 48.52 23.75 -2.99
C GLY A 37 48.31 22.29 -3.40
N VAL A 38 49.21 21.73 -4.22
CA VAL A 38 49.16 20.35 -4.67
C VAL A 38 49.00 19.35 -3.52
N SER A 39 49.59 19.66 -2.37
CA SER A 39 49.48 18.85 -1.14
C SER A 39 48.06 18.83 -0.56
N ASN A 40 47.19 19.78 -0.90
CA ASN A 40 45.83 19.88 -0.37
C ASN A 40 44.78 19.25 -1.30
N GLU A 41 45.10 19.04 -2.57
CA GLU A 41 44.15 18.46 -3.54
C GLU A 41 43.63 17.10 -3.12
N PRO A 42 44.46 16.12 -2.66
CA PRO A 42 43.93 14.82 -2.24
C PRO A 42 43.01 14.94 -1.03
N HIS A 43 43.28 15.87 -0.11
CA HIS A 43 42.43 16.10 1.05
C HIS A 43 41.09 16.70 0.63
N GLN A 44 41.09 17.65 -0.30
CA GLN A 44 39.90 18.26 -0.84
C GLN A 44 39.03 17.19 -1.61
N GLN A 45 39.69 16.37 -2.42
CA GLN A 45 39.02 15.29 -3.14
C GLN A 45 38.39 14.28 -2.18
N LEU A 46 39.09 13.95 -1.08
CA LEU A 46 38.55 13.06 -0.05
C LEU A 46 37.34 13.69 0.64
N ALA A 47 37.41 14.97 0.99
CA ALA A 47 36.29 15.70 1.59
C ALA A 47 35.09 15.74 0.65
N ASN A 48 35.30 16.06 -0.63
CA ASN A 48 34.24 16.07 -1.65
C ASN A 48 33.59 14.66 -1.82
N ARG A 49 34.41 13.62 -1.85
CA ARG A 49 33.92 12.25 -1.93
C ARG A 49 33.09 11.88 -0.71
N THR A 50 33.54 12.26 0.48
CA THR A 50 32.84 12.02 1.73
C THR A 50 31.48 12.75 1.74
N ALA A 51 31.46 14.03 1.36
CA ALA A 51 30.24 14.80 1.26
C ALA A 51 29.25 14.19 0.24
N PHE A 52 29.74 13.76 -0.92
CA PHE A 52 28.93 13.07 -1.93
C PHE A 52 28.34 11.76 -1.40
N LEU A 53 29.16 10.92 -0.78
CA LEU A 53 28.69 9.64 -0.22
C LEU A 53 27.68 9.86 0.91
N TYR A 54 27.92 10.86 1.76
CA TYR A 54 26.98 11.21 2.83
C TYR A 54 25.63 11.68 2.26
N GLY A 55 25.65 12.52 1.23
CA GLY A 55 24.45 12.96 0.51
C GLY A 55 23.66 11.78 -0.08
N ARG A 56 24.37 10.85 -0.72
CA ARG A 56 23.77 9.61 -1.28
C ARG A 56 23.17 8.73 -0.18
N GLN A 57 23.87 8.58 0.93
CA GLN A 57 23.38 7.82 2.07
C GLN A 57 22.09 8.42 2.64
N ASN A 58 22.03 9.73 2.83
CA ASN A 58 20.83 10.41 3.31
C ASN A 58 19.65 10.25 2.37
N THR A 59 19.88 10.33 1.06
CA THR A 59 18.85 10.04 0.04
C THR A 59 18.34 8.60 0.15
N ASN A 60 19.25 7.63 0.30
CA ASN A 60 18.88 6.23 0.44
C ASN A 60 18.08 5.99 1.73
N ILE A 61 18.46 6.60 2.84
CA ILE A 61 17.71 6.51 4.11
C ILE A 61 16.30 7.06 3.94
N ALA A 62 16.13 8.21 3.28
CA ALA A 62 14.83 8.78 2.99
C ALA A 62 13.97 7.86 2.12
N ASN A 63 14.56 7.28 1.07
CA ASN A 63 13.87 6.33 0.18
C ASN A 63 13.46 5.04 0.92
N ILE A 64 14.33 4.51 1.78
CA ILE A 64 14.01 3.34 2.62
C ILE A 64 12.86 3.67 3.57
N GLY A 65 12.87 4.84 4.21
CA GLY A 65 11.79 5.29 5.06
C GLY A 65 10.45 5.41 4.33
N ALA A 66 10.46 5.93 3.11
CA ALA A 66 9.28 6.00 2.25
C ALA A 66 8.74 4.60 1.88
N LEU A 67 9.62 3.67 1.52
CA LEU A 67 9.26 2.28 1.22
C LEU A 67 8.70 1.57 2.46
N GLN A 68 9.30 1.76 3.62
CA GLN A 68 8.80 1.17 4.87
C GLN A 68 7.41 1.70 5.21
N SER A 69 7.17 3.00 5.05
CA SER A 69 5.86 3.61 5.26
C SER A 69 4.81 3.07 4.27
N PHE A 70 5.20 2.88 3.01
CA PHE A 70 4.33 2.27 2.00
C PHE A 70 3.98 0.83 2.38
N VAL A 71 4.97 0.02 2.74
CA VAL A 71 4.75 -1.38 3.15
C VAL A 71 3.89 -1.47 4.42
N ALA A 72 4.12 -0.59 5.39
CA ALA A 72 3.30 -0.52 6.61
C ALA A 72 1.84 -0.14 6.35
N GLY A 73 1.55 0.48 5.21
CA GLY A 73 0.19 0.80 4.75
C GLY A 73 -0.62 -0.42 4.32
N PHE A 74 0.04 -1.54 3.98
CA PHE A 74 -0.65 -2.81 3.71
C PHE A 74 -1.08 -3.44 5.02
N THR A 75 -2.34 -3.32 5.34
CA THR A 75 -2.92 -3.90 6.54
C THR A 75 -4.20 -4.64 6.20
N GLY A 76 -4.58 -5.61 7.02
CA GLY A 76 -5.77 -6.40 6.73
C GLY A 76 -6.11 -7.39 7.83
N SER A 77 -7.24 -8.07 7.63
CA SER A 77 -7.70 -9.17 8.46
C SER A 77 -8.20 -10.29 7.56
N LEU A 78 -7.46 -11.39 7.50
CA LEU A 78 -7.75 -12.56 6.65
C LEU A 78 -8.70 -13.55 7.35
N LYS A 79 -9.82 -13.05 7.87
CA LYS A 79 -10.88 -13.86 8.47
C LYS A 79 -11.94 -14.22 7.41
N THR A 80 -12.91 -15.05 7.79
CA THR A 80 -14.08 -15.38 6.94
C THR A 80 -14.82 -14.13 6.47
N ALA A 81 -14.98 -13.14 7.34
CA ALA A 81 -15.32 -11.77 6.97
C ALA A 81 -14.08 -10.90 7.24
N GLY A 82 -13.47 -10.41 6.19
CA GLY A 82 -12.17 -9.78 6.26
C GLY A 82 -12.02 -8.56 5.36
N TYR A 83 -10.86 -7.95 5.43
CA TYR A 83 -10.50 -6.83 4.58
C TYR A 83 -9.00 -6.77 4.31
N LEU A 84 -8.64 -6.07 3.24
CA LEU A 84 -7.27 -5.71 2.88
C LEU A 84 -7.23 -4.23 2.52
N LYS A 85 -6.30 -3.50 3.10
CA LYS A 85 -5.98 -2.11 2.76
C LYS A 85 -4.74 -2.08 1.88
N ILE A 86 -4.83 -1.38 0.76
CA ILE A 86 -3.76 -1.25 -0.24
C ILE A 86 -3.48 0.24 -0.43
N PRO A 87 -2.30 0.72 -0.04
CA PRO A 87 -1.90 2.09 -0.35
C PRO A 87 -1.69 2.25 -1.86
N LEU A 88 -2.26 3.28 -2.43
CA LEU A 88 -2.14 3.65 -3.83
C LEU A 88 -1.84 5.13 -3.96
N THR A 89 -1.35 5.52 -5.14
CA THR A 89 -1.33 6.92 -5.55
C THR A 89 -2.22 7.07 -6.79
N ASP A 90 -3.34 7.76 -6.63
CA ASP A 90 -4.21 8.13 -7.75
C ASP A 90 -3.66 9.36 -8.45
N VAL A 91 -3.70 9.36 -9.79
CA VAL A 91 -3.15 10.45 -10.61
C VAL A 91 -3.83 11.79 -10.34
N SER A 92 -5.11 11.75 -10.00
CA SER A 92 -5.95 12.96 -9.81
C SER A 92 -6.13 13.34 -8.35
N ARG A 93 -6.07 12.36 -7.43
CA ARG A 93 -6.41 12.53 -6.01
C ARG A 93 -5.21 12.45 -5.08
N GLY A 94 -4.04 11.98 -5.59
CA GLY A 94 -2.85 11.76 -4.78
C GLY A 94 -2.89 10.48 -3.95
N PRO A 95 -2.18 10.42 -2.82
CA PRO A 95 -2.12 9.23 -1.98
C PRO A 95 -3.50 8.86 -1.42
N MET A 96 -3.88 7.59 -1.57
CA MET A 96 -5.15 7.05 -1.09
C MET A 96 -4.99 5.59 -0.64
N ILE A 97 -5.97 5.09 0.08
CA ILE A 97 -6.01 3.68 0.49
C ILE A 97 -7.24 3.04 -0.16
N VAL A 98 -7.01 2.07 -1.03
CA VAL A 98 -8.07 1.19 -1.51
C VAL A 98 -8.30 0.08 -0.49
N ILE A 99 -9.56 -0.19 -0.22
CA ILE A 99 -10.01 -1.20 0.73
C ILE A 99 -10.80 -2.24 -0.04
N ILE A 100 -10.36 -3.48 0.05
CA ILE A 100 -11.10 -4.65 -0.45
C ILE A 100 -11.65 -5.38 0.76
N GLN A 101 -12.95 -5.67 0.76
CA GLN A 101 -13.61 -6.37 1.85
C GLN A 101 -14.40 -7.54 1.30
N TRP A 102 -14.44 -8.62 2.05
CA TRP A 102 -15.15 -9.85 1.69
C TRP A 102 -15.79 -10.48 2.90
N GLY A 103 -16.75 -11.34 2.64
CA GLY A 103 -17.36 -12.12 3.69
C GLY A 103 -18.36 -13.12 3.16
N TYR A 104 -18.91 -13.86 4.09
CA TYR A 104 -19.96 -14.81 3.86
C TYR A 104 -21.15 -14.48 4.77
N TYR A 105 -22.31 -14.28 4.18
CA TYR A 105 -23.55 -14.07 4.93
C TYR A 105 -24.28 -15.38 5.09
N VAL A 106 -24.46 -15.81 6.33
CA VAL A 106 -25.19 -17.03 6.68
C VAL A 106 -26.67 -16.72 6.73
N LEU A 107 -27.45 -17.39 5.93
CA LEU A 107 -28.91 -17.33 6.01
C LEU A 107 -29.38 -18.20 7.16
N ALA A 108 -30.19 -17.63 8.05
CA ALA A 108 -30.82 -18.39 9.13
C ALA A 108 -31.65 -19.55 8.58
N GLN A 109 -31.90 -20.58 9.41
CA GLN A 109 -32.68 -21.77 9.03
C GLN A 109 -34.17 -21.48 8.80
N GLN A 110 -34.51 -20.31 8.33
CA GLN A 110 -35.89 -19.88 8.07
C GLN A 110 -36.25 -20.10 6.60
N SER A 111 -37.53 -20.18 6.32
CA SER A 111 -38.06 -20.09 4.98
C SER A 111 -37.64 -18.75 4.38
N ILE A 112 -36.90 -18.78 3.28
CA ILE A 112 -36.52 -17.56 2.56
C ILE A 112 -37.68 -17.28 1.61
N LEU A 113 -38.28 -16.12 1.80
CA LEU A 113 -39.32 -15.61 0.90
C LEU A 113 -38.65 -14.88 -0.25
N ASN A 114 -39.33 -14.88 -1.40
CA ASN A 114 -38.96 -14.04 -2.52
C ASN A 114 -38.80 -12.57 -2.08
N ASP A 115 -37.80 -11.87 -2.63
CA ASP A 115 -37.50 -10.47 -2.37
C ASP A 115 -37.14 -10.14 -0.90
N THR A 116 -36.76 -11.16 -0.11
CA THR A 116 -36.26 -10.89 1.24
C THR A 116 -34.92 -10.18 1.18
N GLN A 117 -34.86 -9.07 1.91
CA GLN A 117 -33.65 -8.23 1.96
C GLN A 117 -32.79 -8.60 3.15
N TYR A 118 -31.49 -8.63 2.92
CA TYR A 118 -30.45 -8.94 3.90
C TYR A 118 -29.42 -7.83 3.94
N THR A 119 -29.24 -7.22 5.10
CA THR A 119 -28.22 -6.17 5.27
C THR A 119 -26.94 -6.79 5.78
N VAL A 120 -25.85 -6.54 5.06
CA VAL A 120 -24.48 -6.93 5.40
C VAL A 120 -23.73 -5.69 5.85
N SER A 121 -23.23 -5.70 7.07
CA SER A 121 -22.32 -4.67 7.56
C SER A 121 -20.88 -5.00 7.16
N TRP A 122 -20.14 -4.01 6.72
CA TRP A 122 -18.74 -4.20 6.35
C TRP A 122 -17.88 -4.45 7.59
N PRO A 123 -16.81 -5.26 7.50
CA PRO A 123 -15.81 -5.41 8.56
C PRO A 123 -15.23 -4.09 9.05
N ILE A 124 -15.06 -3.15 8.13
CA ILE A 124 -14.70 -1.76 8.42
C ILE A 124 -15.47 -0.83 7.47
N SER A 125 -15.77 0.39 7.91
CA SER A 125 -16.38 1.38 7.01
C SER A 125 -15.38 1.87 5.97
N PHE A 126 -15.85 2.12 4.75
CA PHE A 126 -15.07 2.85 3.75
C PHE A 126 -15.01 4.32 4.13
N PRO A 127 -13.82 4.96 4.14
CA PRO A 127 -13.70 6.36 4.54
C PRO A 127 -14.45 7.35 3.65
N ASN A 128 -14.50 7.09 2.35
CA ASN A 128 -15.06 8.03 1.38
C ASN A 128 -16.21 7.42 0.57
N ALA A 129 -15.93 6.40 -0.23
CA ALA A 129 -16.91 5.84 -1.15
C ALA A 129 -16.64 4.37 -1.49
N ILE A 130 -17.67 3.71 -2.01
CA ILE A 130 -17.55 2.44 -2.71
C ILE A 130 -17.29 2.73 -4.19
N LEU A 131 -16.29 2.05 -4.76
CA LEU A 131 -15.88 2.24 -6.16
C LEU A 131 -16.80 1.54 -7.14
N LEU A 132 -17.31 0.38 -6.77
CA LEU A 132 -18.20 -0.45 -7.60
C LEU A 132 -19.34 -0.98 -6.75
N PRO A 133 -20.52 -1.23 -7.32
CA PRO A 133 -21.57 -1.97 -6.63
C PRO A 133 -21.01 -3.27 -6.06
N PRO A 134 -21.29 -3.60 -4.79
CA PRO A 134 -20.82 -4.83 -4.18
C PRO A 134 -21.32 -6.05 -4.99
N LEU A 135 -20.43 -7.04 -5.09
CA LEU A 135 -20.72 -8.29 -5.76
C LEU A 135 -21.17 -9.32 -4.73
N ALA A 136 -22.09 -10.20 -5.14
CA ALA A 136 -22.44 -11.37 -4.36
C ALA A 136 -22.47 -12.63 -5.25
N THR A 137 -22.20 -13.79 -4.63
CA THR A 137 -22.33 -15.07 -5.29
C THR A 137 -23.80 -15.52 -5.28
N ASN A 138 -24.13 -16.44 -6.17
CA ASN A 138 -25.42 -17.11 -6.10
C ASN A 138 -25.51 -17.95 -4.81
N VAL A 139 -26.71 -18.02 -4.26
CA VAL A 139 -27.06 -18.95 -3.19
C VAL A 139 -27.40 -20.29 -3.81
N TYR A 140 -26.71 -21.33 -3.36
CA TYR A 140 -27.03 -22.70 -3.73
C TYR A 140 -27.98 -23.32 -2.69
N TYR A 141 -29.07 -23.96 -3.13
CA TYR A 141 -29.97 -24.70 -2.26
C TYR A 141 -30.15 -26.12 -2.74
N LEU A 142 -30.01 -27.05 -1.81
CA LEU A 142 -29.88 -28.48 -2.11
C LEU A 142 -31.20 -29.19 -2.42
N THR A 143 -32.36 -28.69 -1.98
CA THR A 143 -33.64 -29.39 -2.07
C THR A 143 -34.21 -29.51 -3.47
N ALA A 144 -33.75 -28.69 -4.40
CA ALA A 144 -34.21 -28.73 -5.79
C ALA A 144 -33.09 -28.62 -6.82
N GLY A 145 -31.83 -28.67 -6.40
CA GLY A 145 -30.68 -28.49 -7.30
C GLY A 145 -30.64 -27.09 -7.95
N GLY A 146 -31.21 -26.10 -7.30
CA GLY A 146 -31.35 -24.76 -7.84
C GLY A 146 -30.32 -23.77 -7.26
N THR A 147 -30.12 -22.72 -7.99
CA THR A 147 -29.36 -21.54 -7.52
C THR A 147 -30.25 -20.33 -7.61
N THR A 148 -30.14 -19.41 -6.67
CA THR A 148 -30.76 -18.08 -6.75
C THR A 148 -29.71 -17.00 -6.73
N ALA A 149 -29.96 -15.92 -7.45
CA ALA A 149 -29.08 -14.77 -7.45
C ALA A 149 -29.22 -13.97 -6.16
N ALA A 150 -28.10 -13.53 -5.62
CA ALA A 150 -28.08 -12.48 -4.61
C ALA A 150 -27.71 -11.17 -5.33
N SER A 151 -28.64 -10.23 -5.34
CA SER A 151 -28.48 -8.94 -6.04
C SER A 151 -28.38 -7.81 -5.02
N VAL A 152 -27.50 -6.83 -5.26
CA VAL A 152 -27.40 -5.64 -4.42
C VAL A 152 -28.54 -4.67 -4.75
N VAL A 153 -29.27 -4.22 -3.72
CA VAL A 153 -30.37 -3.25 -3.85
C VAL A 153 -29.89 -1.86 -3.49
N SER A 154 -29.11 -1.76 -2.42
CA SER A 154 -28.55 -0.50 -1.96
C SER A 154 -27.21 -0.74 -1.29
N TYR A 155 -26.34 0.24 -1.30
CA TYR A 155 -25.06 0.18 -0.63
C TYR A 155 -24.57 1.56 -0.19
N GLY A 156 -23.78 1.56 0.86
CA GLY A 156 -23.16 2.73 1.43
C GLY A 156 -21.81 2.38 2.06
N VAL A 157 -21.17 3.37 2.62
CA VAL A 157 -19.81 3.22 3.20
C VAL A 157 -19.72 2.24 4.37
N SER A 158 -20.83 1.92 5.03
CA SER A 158 -20.84 1.01 6.21
C SER A 158 -21.52 -0.33 5.96
N SER A 159 -22.36 -0.45 4.93
CA SER A 159 -23.16 -1.67 4.67
C SER A 159 -23.68 -1.73 3.25
N ALA A 160 -24.19 -2.90 2.86
CA ALA A 160 -25.04 -3.04 1.70
C ALA A 160 -26.24 -3.93 2.02
N THR A 161 -27.33 -3.71 1.26
CA THR A 161 -28.53 -4.54 1.30
C THR A 161 -28.58 -5.39 0.04
N PHE A 162 -28.68 -6.68 0.22
CA PHE A 162 -28.84 -7.67 -0.84
C PHE A 162 -30.26 -8.23 -0.81
N VAL A 163 -30.80 -8.52 -1.97
CA VAL A 163 -32.06 -9.23 -2.12
C VAL A 163 -31.81 -10.60 -2.76
N LEU A 164 -32.53 -11.60 -2.33
CA LEU A 164 -32.54 -12.91 -2.97
C LEU A 164 -33.74 -13.00 -3.89
N ASP A 165 -33.49 -13.13 -5.18
CA ASP A 165 -34.51 -13.35 -6.19
C ASP A 165 -34.84 -14.84 -6.24
N VAL A 166 -35.85 -15.23 -5.51
CA VAL A 166 -36.34 -16.60 -5.43
C VAL A 166 -37.66 -16.71 -6.17
N PRO A 167 -37.75 -17.41 -7.27
CA PRO A 167 -38.98 -17.50 -8.01
C PRO A 167 -40.06 -18.24 -7.18
N GLY A 168 -40.90 -17.46 -6.52
CA GLY A 168 -42.20 -17.85 -5.99
C GLY A 168 -42.28 -18.99 -4.97
N THR A 169 -41.19 -19.52 -4.46
CA THR A 169 -41.18 -20.72 -3.61
C THR A 169 -40.40 -20.48 -2.33
N LEU A 170 -40.92 -20.96 -1.22
CA LEU A 170 -40.23 -21.02 0.05
C LEU A 170 -39.00 -21.93 -0.06
N LEU A 171 -37.82 -21.36 0.16
CA LEU A 171 -36.61 -22.13 0.37
C LEU A 171 -36.64 -22.72 1.78
N GLN A 172 -37.08 -23.97 1.89
CA GLN A 172 -36.91 -24.69 3.16
C GLN A 172 -35.55 -25.37 3.19
N LYS A 173 -34.82 -25.14 4.26
CA LYS A 173 -33.65 -25.95 4.57
C LYS A 173 -34.09 -27.28 5.14
N ALA A 174 -34.28 -28.29 4.27
CA ALA A 174 -34.53 -29.63 4.73
C ALA A 174 -33.22 -30.37 4.97
N GLY A 175 -32.94 -30.70 6.22
CA GLY A 175 -32.04 -31.80 6.57
C GLY A 175 -30.56 -31.68 6.25
N LEU A 176 -30.02 -30.49 6.10
CA LEU A 176 -28.58 -30.31 5.98
C LEU A 176 -27.92 -30.49 7.33
N GLY A 177 -26.92 -31.36 7.41
CA GLY A 177 -26.06 -31.50 8.57
C GLY A 177 -25.47 -30.14 8.97
N SER A 178 -25.03 -30.04 10.22
CA SER A 178 -24.54 -28.79 10.84
C SER A 178 -23.42 -28.07 10.10
N GLU A 179 -22.88 -28.64 9.02
CA GLU A 179 -21.70 -28.14 8.32
C GLU A 179 -22.02 -27.39 7.00
N GLN A 180 -23.25 -27.37 6.53
CA GLN A 180 -23.62 -26.67 5.32
C GLN A 180 -24.63 -25.54 5.61
N SER A 181 -24.11 -24.37 5.89
CA SER A 181 -24.92 -23.16 6.03
C SER A 181 -25.26 -22.59 4.66
N ASN A 182 -26.54 -22.40 4.36
CA ASN A 182 -26.97 -21.61 3.22
C ASN A 182 -26.50 -20.17 3.40
N GLY A 183 -26.01 -19.58 2.35
CA GLY A 183 -25.55 -18.19 2.39
C GLY A 183 -24.98 -17.75 1.06
N PHE A 184 -24.50 -16.54 1.03
CA PHE A 184 -23.82 -15.99 -0.12
C PHE A 184 -22.50 -15.30 0.31
N SER A 185 -21.49 -15.45 -0.51
CA SER A 185 -20.27 -14.66 -0.38
C SER A 185 -20.45 -13.32 -1.04
N TRP A 186 -19.78 -12.32 -0.50
CA TRP A 186 -19.83 -10.98 -1.04
C TRP A 186 -18.43 -10.35 -1.08
N LEU A 187 -18.27 -9.38 -1.98
CA LEU A 187 -17.06 -8.61 -2.18
C LEU A 187 -17.44 -7.14 -2.35
N ALA A 188 -16.73 -6.25 -1.66
CA ALA A 188 -16.88 -4.81 -1.79
C ALA A 188 -15.51 -4.14 -1.92
N ILE A 189 -15.42 -3.11 -2.77
CA ILE A 189 -14.18 -2.35 -3.00
C ILE A 189 -14.52 -0.86 -2.88
N GLY A 190 -13.71 -0.15 -2.09
CA GLY A 190 -13.88 1.27 -1.85
C GLY A 190 -12.59 1.93 -1.37
N TYR A 191 -12.68 3.18 -0.94
CA TYR A 191 -11.54 3.97 -0.46
C TYR A 191 -11.96 4.99 0.59
#